data_35280b58a21a86a7d1b0b022b5966234
#
_entry.id   35280b58a21a86a7d1b0b022b5966234
#
_cell.length_a   1.000
_cell.length_b   1.000
_cell.length_c   1.000
_cell.angle_alpha   90.00
_cell.angle_beta   90.00
_cell.angle_gamma   90.00
#
_symmetry.space_group_name_H-M   'P 1'
#
loop_
_entity.id
_entity.type
_entity.pdbx_description
1 polymer ?
#
loop_
_entity_poly.entity_id
_entity_poly.type
_entity_poly.pdbx_seq_one_letter_code
_entity_poly.pdbx_strand_id
1 'polypeptide(L)'
;MDVLSGQIGDTDPFDRNGDRVSATQTIRSRAGLAAMLANRISGEEFQAGELLPSERLLAEEYGLSRSMVREALRMLAERRLIEIVPGRGSFVREATVADAVERLIEIFDHSRVTPRYLIEARGMIETTAAALAAERANTDEIEAIDRARQNCNEADSVLERVRWDLTFHLAIVRAARNPLIEPMFHAIQPYIVELLFRSLTDATVTEQGLAFHERIVDAIVRHDANAAAREMGDHLNLGITLFGPDIDRDLNLVAQDALKTLSGARVTFEDVLRLSRES
;
A
#
# COMPACT_ATOMS: atom_id res chain seq x y z
N MET A 1 8.31 -45.81 24.67
CA MET A 1 9.58 -45.19 24.33
C MET A 1 9.21 -43.78 23.90
N ASP A 2 9.14 -42.98 24.83
CA ASP A 2 9.92 -41.86 25.37
C ASP A 2 9.74 -40.62 24.50
N VAL A 3 8.89 -39.73 24.97
CA VAL A 3 9.08 -38.55 25.82
C VAL A 3 9.85 -37.41 25.13
N LEU A 4 9.19 -36.34 24.82
CA LEU A 4 9.71 -34.98 24.95
C LEU A 4 8.57 -34.05 25.44
N SER A 5 8.40 -34.01 26.76
CA SER A 5 7.72 -32.97 27.48
C SER A 5 8.68 -31.78 27.61
N GLY A 6 8.48 -30.72 26.79
CA GLY A 6 9.12 -29.44 26.97
C GLY A 6 8.27 -28.59 27.92
N GLN A 7 8.79 -28.32 29.11
CA GLN A 7 8.20 -27.43 30.14
C GLN A 7 8.10 -26.01 29.60
N ILE A 8 6.85 -25.52 29.51
CA ILE A 8 6.56 -24.09 29.42
C ILE A 8 6.75 -23.55 30.84
N GLY A 9 7.79 -22.79 31.06
CA GLY A 9 8.04 -22.10 32.32
C GLY A 9 6.96 -21.03 32.52
N ASP A 10 6.14 -21.26 33.52
CA ASP A 10 5.17 -20.33 34.07
C ASP A 10 5.94 -19.20 34.76
N THR A 11 6.07 -18.05 34.13
CA THR A 11 6.62 -16.84 34.78
C THR A 11 5.50 -16.15 35.52
N ASP A 12 5.41 -16.41 36.83
CA ASP A 12 4.55 -15.72 37.76
C ASP A 12 4.78 -14.19 37.66
N PRO A 13 3.76 -13.38 37.33
CA PRO A 13 3.89 -11.93 37.20
C PRO A 13 4.01 -11.16 38.51
N PHE A 14 4.07 -11.84 39.66
CA PHE A 14 4.20 -11.23 40.98
C PHE A 14 5.48 -11.68 41.66
N ASP A 15 6.15 -10.74 42.35
CA ASP A 15 7.25 -11.09 43.20
C ASP A 15 6.72 -11.73 44.53
N ARG A 16 7.63 -12.30 45.35
CA ARG A 16 7.28 -13.03 46.57
C ARG A 16 6.62 -12.16 47.67
N ASN A 17 6.45 -10.84 47.45
CA ASN A 17 5.81 -9.90 48.34
C ASN A 17 4.46 -9.38 47.83
N GLY A 18 3.98 -9.84 46.66
CA GLY A 18 2.67 -9.43 46.13
C GLY A 18 2.63 -8.01 45.55
N ASP A 19 3.77 -7.34 45.43
CA ASP A 19 3.83 -6.05 44.81
C ASP A 19 3.93 -6.20 43.28
N ARG A 20 3.12 -5.42 42.55
CA ARG A 20 3.26 -5.30 41.09
C ARG A 20 4.69 -4.88 40.80
N VAL A 21 5.45 -5.75 40.12
CA VAL A 21 6.75 -5.38 39.60
C VAL A 21 6.52 -4.25 38.62
N SER A 22 6.63 -3.02 39.10
CA SER A 22 6.70 -1.83 38.25
C SER A 22 7.95 -2.00 37.40
N ALA A 23 7.78 -2.47 36.17
CA ALA A 23 8.84 -2.54 35.16
C ALA A 23 9.21 -1.12 34.75
N THR A 24 9.75 -0.33 35.68
CA THR A 24 10.47 0.88 35.35
C THR A 24 11.84 0.42 34.81
N GLN A 25 11.84 -0.09 33.58
CA GLN A 25 13.09 -0.24 32.84
C GLN A 25 13.75 1.12 32.86
N THR A 26 14.92 1.21 33.53
CA THR A 26 15.70 2.44 33.57
C THR A 26 16.10 2.82 32.16
N ILE A 27 15.34 3.75 31.55
CA ILE A 27 15.56 4.23 30.19
C ILE A 27 16.87 5.02 30.21
N ARG A 28 17.92 4.50 29.58
CA ARG A 28 19.26 5.10 29.54
C ARG A 28 19.68 5.58 28.14
N SER A 29 18.76 5.55 27.16
CA SER A 29 19.08 5.91 25.77
C SER A 29 17.91 6.60 25.07
N ARG A 30 18.24 7.39 24.05
CA ARG A 30 17.23 7.99 23.15
C ARG A 30 16.33 6.96 22.50
N ALA A 31 16.90 5.81 22.07
CA ALA A 31 16.13 4.72 21.45
C ALA A 31 15.17 4.07 22.46
N GLY A 32 15.59 3.87 23.71
CA GLY A 32 14.73 3.35 24.77
C GLY A 32 13.57 4.29 25.08
N LEU A 33 13.80 5.62 25.14
CA LEU A 33 12.74 6.61 25.32
C LEU A 33 11.77 6.61 24.13
N ALA A 34 12.30 6.60 22.91
CA ALA A 34 11.46 6.56 21.70
C ALA A 34 10.59 5.30 21.66
N ALA A 35 11.15 4.13 21.98
CA ALA A 35 10.39 2.87 22.01
C ALA A 35 9.29 2.90 23.08
N MET A 36 9.59 3.41 24.26
CA MET A 36 8.63 3.50 25.37
C MET A 36 7.48 4.48 25.02
N LEU A 37 7.80 5.67 24.51
CA LEU A 37 6.77 6.63 24.08
C LEU A 37 5.94 6.07 22.92
N ALA A 38 6.55 5.36 21.97
CA ALA A 38 5.83 4.68 20.91
C ALA A 38 4.80 3.66 21.45
N ASN A 39 5.21 2.86 22.47
CA ASN A 39 4.31 1.92 23.12
C ASN A 39 3.16 2.62 23.87
N ARG A 40 3.41 3.76 24.52
CA ARG A 40 2.38 4.56 25.21
C ARG A 40 1.37 5.15 24.20
N ILE A 41 1.87 5.62 23.05
CA ILE A 41 1.02 6.10 21.94
C ILE A 41 0.17 4.94 21.37
N SER A 42 0.79 3.79 21.07
CA SER A 42 0.09 2.62 20.54
C SER A 42 -0.88 1.99 21.56
N GLY A 43 -0.63 2.16 22.85
CA GLY A 43 -1.49 1.73 23.94
C GLY A 43 -2.59 2.74 24.30
N GLU A 44 -2.83 3.73 23.44
CA GLU A 44 -3.86 4.76 23.58
C GLU A 44 -3.76 5.61 24.88
N GLU A 45 -2.56 5.66 25.50
CA GLU A 45 -2.33 6.54 26.64
C GLU A 45 -2.31 8.02 26.21
N PHE A 46 -1.96 8.27 24.95
CA PHE A 46 -2.05 9.57 24.29
C PHE A 46 -2.96 9.47 23.06
N GLN A 47 -3.93 10.36 22.97
CA GLN A 47 -4.87 10.40 21.85
C GLN A 47 -4.27 11.14 20.66
N ALA A 48 -4.77 10.84 19.44
CA ALA A 48 -4.41 11.59 18.25
C ALA A 48 -4.73 13.07 18.42
N GLY A 49 -3.78 13.94 18.05
CA GLY A 49 -3.85 15.39 18.25
C GLY A 49 -3.43 15.86 19.65
N GLU A 50 -3.17 14.95 20.59
CA GLU A 50 -2.76 15.31 21.95
C GLU A 50 -1.30 15.81 21.99
N LEU A 51 -1.07 16.82 22.82
CA LEU A 51 0.27 17.37 23.08
C LEU A 51 1.03 16.45 24.03
N LEU A 52 2.16 15.94 23.59
CA LEU A 52 3.08 15.20 24.47
C LEU A 52 3.70 16.12 25.54
N PRO A 53 4.13 15.56 26.69
CA PRO A 53 4.87 16.32 27.69
C PRO A 53 6.09 17.00 27.07
N SER A 54 6.40 18.23 27.54
CA SER A 54 7.52 19.01 27.00
C SER A 54 8.87 18.30 27.14
N GLU A 55 9.84 18.66 26.28
CA GLU A 55 11.23 18.13 26.38
C GLU A 55 11.79 18.23 27.82
N ARG A 56 11.46 19.32 28.53
CA ARG A 56 11.88 19.52 29.91
C ARG A 56 11.26 18.50 30.88
N LEU A 57 9.96 18.29 30.77
CA LEU A 57 9.23 17.34 31.60
C LEU A 57 9.69 15.90 31.36
N LEU A 58 9.82 15.50 30.08
CA LEU A 58 10.33 14.18 29.72
C LEU A 58 11.79 13.98 30.22
N ALA A 59 12.63 15.02 30.15
CA ALA A 59 14.01 14.95 30.65
C ALA A 59 14.03 14.73 32.16
N GLU A 60 13.18 15.42 32.91
CA GLU A 60 13.03 15.28 34.38
C GLU A 60 12.43 13.90 34.73
N GLU A 61 11.37 13.47 34.06
CA GLU A 61 10.66 12.20 34.32
C GLU A 61 11.57 10.98 34.12
N TYR A 62 12.36 10.98 33.02
CA TYR A 62 13.21 9.82 32.68
C TYR A 62 14.68 9.98 33.02
N GLY A 63 15.08 11.08 33.70
CA GLY A 63 16.48 11.32 34.07
C GLY A 63 17.43 11.43 32.88
N LEU A 64 16.97 11.93 31.73
CA LEU A 64 17.73 12.07 30.51
C LEU A 64 18.11 13.54 30.22
N SER A 65 19.14 13.76 29.41
CA SER A 65 19.44 15.10 28.91
C SER A 65 18.37 15.55 27.90
N ARG A 66 18.12 16.87 27.83
CA ARG A 66 17.17 17.44 26.84
C ARG A 66 17.56 17.10 25.40
N SER A 67 18.86 16.98 25.09
CA SER A 67 19.33 16.57 23.77
C SER A 67 18.92 15.13 23.43
N MET A 68 18.99 14.22 24.40
CA MET A 68 18.55 12.83 24.21
C MET A 68 17.04 12.74 24.00
N VAL A 69 16.27 13.54 24.76
CA VAL A 69 14.80 13.62 24.60
C VAL A 69 14.45 14.16 23.19
N ARG A 70 15.11 15.23 22.75
CA ARG A 70 14.89 15.79 21.42
C ARG A 70 15.16 14.79 20.31
N GLU A 71 16.26 14.04 20.42
CA GLU A 71 16.54 12.97 19.45
C GLU A 71 15.52 11.82 19.50
N ALA A 72 15.03 11.45 20.69
CA ALA A 72 13.96 10.47 20.82
C ALA A 72 12.65 10.96 20.14
N LEU A 73 12.28 12.23 20.34
CA LEU A 73 11.12 12.84 19.69
C LEU A 73 11.30 12.91 18.17
N ARG A 74 12.51 13.22 17.66
CA ARG A 74 12.80 13.15 16.22
C ARG A 74 12.62 11.75 15.66
N MET A 75 13.10 10.72 16.36
CA MET A 75 12.90 9.33 15.96
C MET A 75 11.41 8.96 15.88
N LEU A 76 10.57 9.50 16.77
CA LEU A 76 9.12 9.31 16.70
C LEU A 76 8.49 10.07 15.53
N ALA A 77 8.97 11.28 15.25
CA ALA A 77 8.52 12.08 14.11
C ALA A 77 8.91 11.42 12.77
N GLU A 78 10.13 10.88 12.65
CA GLU A 78 10.58 10.08 11.50
C GLU A 78 9.70 8.83 11.27
N ARG A 79 9.21 8.22 12.37
CA ARG A 79 8.25 7.13 12.34
C ARG A 79 6.80 7.59 12.13
N ARG A 80 6.57 8.90 11.95
CA ARG A 80 5.24 9.50 11.77
C ARG A 80 4.25 9.24 12.94
N LEU A 81 4.77 8.94 14.12
CA LEU A 81 3.95 8.78 15.33
C LEU A 81 3.59 10.12 15.95
N ILE A 82 4.42 11.15 15.76
CA ILE A 82 4.20 12.50 16.24
C ILE A 82 4.55 13.54 15.17
N GLU A 83 4.03 14.75 15.35
CA GLU A 83 4.43 15.95 14.62
C GLU A 83 5.09 16.94 15.58
N ILE A 84 6.30 17.44 15.23
CA ILE A 84 7.00 18.47 15.99
C ILE A 84 6.66 19.83 15.38
N VAL A 85 5.87 20.62 16.12
CA VAL A 85 5.47 21.96 15.69
C VAL A 85 6.34 22.99 16.39
N PRO A 86 7.19 23.76 15.66
CA PRO A 86 8.08 24.75 16.27
C PRO A 86 7.33 25.73 17.16
N GLY A 87 7.81 25.91 18.41
CA GLY A 87 7.21 26.80 19.39
C GLY A 87 5.90 26.33 20.04
N ARG A 88 5.32 25.20 19.57
CA ARG A 88 4.07 24.65 20.13
C ARG A 88 4.26 23.32 20.83
N GLY A 89 5.23 22.51 20.43
CA GLY A 89 5.52 21.20 21.04
C GLY A 89 5.39 20.04 20.07
N SER A 90 5.30 18.83 20.63
CA SER A 90 5.16 17.58 19.90
C SER A 90 3.76 17.01 20.09
N PHE A 91 3.04 16.79 18.99
CA PHE A 91 1.66 16.31 18.99
C PHE A 91 1.60 14.88 18.45
N VAL A 92 0.78 14.03 19.05
CA VAL A 92 0.52 12.68 18.54
C VAL A 92 -0.18 12.77 17.20
N ARG A 93 0.34 12.07 16.19
CA ARG A 93 -0.32 11.99 14.86
C ARG A 93 -1.35 10.88 14.86
N GLU A 94 -2.42 11.12 14.15
CA GLU A 94 -3.33 10.06 13.74
C GLU A 94 -2.62 9.20 12.67
N ALA A 95 -2.53 7.89 12.91
CA ALA A 95 -2.04 6.97 11.90
C ALA A 95 -3.06 6.89 10.76
N THR A 96 -2.66 7.28 9.58
CA THR A 96 -3.53 7.23 8.40
C THR A 96 -3.29 5.96 7.58
N VAL A 97 -4.29 5.58 6.80
CA VAL A 97 -4.15 4.52 5.79
C VAL A 97 -3.03 4.86 4.81
N ALA A 98 -2.88 6.14 4.45
CA ALA A 98 -1.80 6.60 3.58
C ALA A 98 -0.40 6.34 4.16
N ASP A 99 -0.21 6.53 5.47
CA ASP A 99 1.07 6.22 6.13
C ASP A 99 1.39 4.71 6.06
N ALA A 100 0.37 3.85 6.16
CA ALA A 100 0.53 2.40 6.02
C ALA A 100 0.87 2.00 4.58
N VAL A 101 0.21 2.60 3.60
CA VAL A 101 0.48 2.39 2.17
C VAL A 101 1.91 2.79 1.82
N GLU A 102 2.37 3.98 2.23
CA GLU A 102 3.75 4.41 1.97
C GLU A 102 4.78 3.47 2.57
N ARG A 103 4.55 2.96 3.79
CA ARG A 103 5.43 1.96 4.40
C ARG A 103 5.47 0.64 3.63
N LEU A 104 4.34 0.18 3.10
CA LEU A 104 4.31 -1.02 2.27
C LEU A 104 5.10 -0.81 0.97
N ILE A 105 4.96 0.36 0.33
CA ILE A 105 5.74 0.71 -0.86
C ILE A 105 7.24 0.70 -0.52
N GLU A 106 7.68 1.35 0.57
CA GLU A 106 9.08 1.33 1.01
C GLU A 106 9.62 -0.10 1.21
N ILE A 107 8.81 -1.01 1.78
CA ILE A 107 9.20 -2.41 1.97
C ILE A 107 9.30 -3.13 0.61
N PHE A 108 8.35 -2.90 -0.28
CA PHE A 108 8.32 -3.54 -1.59
C PHE A 108 9.44 -3.04 -2.50
N ASP A 109 9.85 -1.76 -2.40
CA ASP A 109 11.00 -1.20 -3.14
C ASP A 109 12.32 -1.89 -2.82
N HIS A 110 12.43 -2.48 -1.62
CA HIS A 110 13.58 -3.30 -1.22
C HIS A 110 13.43 -4.78 -1.63
N SER A 111 12.29 -5.14 -2.21
CA SER A 111 11.98 -6.49 -2.65
C SER A 111 12.15 -6.60 -4.16
N ARG A 112 12.57 -7.77 -4.64
CA ARG A 112 12.59 -8.03 -6.08
C ARG A 112 11.16 -8.31 -6.55
N VAL A 113 10.48 -7.31 -7.09
CA VAL A 113 9.15 -7.48 -7.69
C VAL A 113 9.30 -7.97 -9.13
N THR A 114 8.60 -9.03 -9.48
CA THR A 114 8.54 -9.57 -10.85
C THR A 114 7.12 -9.41 -11.42
N PRO A 115 6.94 -9.38 -12.75
CA PRO A 115 5.62 -9.41 -13.36
C PRO A 115 4.74 -10.53 -12.79
N ARG A 116 5.29 -11.74 -12.58
CA ARG A 116 4.55 -12.88 -12.00
C ARG A 116 3.98 -12.56 -10.63
N TYR A 117 4.82 -12.11 -9.69
CA TYR A 117 4.36 -11.80 -8.33
C TYR A 117 3.34 -10.69 -8.30
N LEU A 118 3.50 -9.69 -9.17
CA LEU A 118 2.53 -8.61 -9.26
C LEU A 118 1.19 -9.09 -9.84
N ILE A 119 1.19 -9.92 -10.89
CA ILE A 119 -0.04 -10.49 -11.48
C ILE A 119 -0.76 -11.36 -10.45
N GLU A 120 -0.05 -12.16 -9.68
CA GLU A 120 -0.62 -12.97 -8.60
C GLU A 120 -1.27 -12.09 -7.51
N ALA A 121 -0.58 -11.02 -7.07
CA ALA A 121 -1.11 -10.08 -6.08
C ALA A 121 -2.34 -9.32 -6.61
N ARG A 122 -2.30 -8.84 -7.86
CA ARG A 122 -3.44 -8.24 -8.56
C ARG A 122 -4.61 -9.20 -8.64
N GLY A 123 -4.34 -10.47 -8.98
CA GLY A 123 -5.36 -11.51 -9.04
C GLY A 123 -6.14 -11.64 -7.73
N MET A 124 -5.46 -11.70 -6.58
CA MET A 124 -6.11 -11.76 -5.27
C MET A 124 -6.96 -10.52 -4.95
N ILE A 125 -6.48 -9.33 -5.29
CA ILE A 125 -7.14 -8.07 -4.97
C ILE A 125 -8.27 -7.78 -5.95
N GLU A 126 -7.98 -7.80 -7.25
CA GLU A 126 -8.86 -7.25 -8.28
C GLU A 126 -9.98 -8.19 -8.70
N THR A 127 -9.77 -9.53 -8.68
CA THR A 127 -10.88 -10.47 -8.94
C THR A 127 -11.93 -10.40 -7.83
N THR A 128 -11.48 -10.28 -6.57
CA THR A 128 -12.38 -10.08 -5.43
C THR A 128 -13.08 -8.72 -5.52
N ALA A 129 -12.36 -7.67 -5.89
CA ALA A 129 -12.93 -6.34 -6.05
C ALA A 129 -13.99 -6.30 -7.17
N ALA A 130 -13.75 -6.96 -8.31
CA ALA A 130 -14.70 -7.04 -9.42
C ALA A 130 -16.00 -7.77 -9.02
N ALA A 131 -15.89 -8.89 -8.29
CA ALA A 131 -17.06 -9.59 -7.77
C ALA A 131 -17.87 -8.70 -6.82
N LEU A 132 -17.21 -8.04 -5.86
CA LEU A 132 -17.85 -7.15 -4.91
C LEU A 132 -18.45 -5.89 -5.57
N ALA A 133 -17.79 -5.36 -6.60
CA ALA A 133 -18.32 -4.25 -7.39
C ALA A 133 -19.61 -4.65 -8.12
N ALA A 134 -19.66 -5.85 -8.70
CA ALA A 134 -20.88 -6.36 -9.30
C ALA A 134 -22.04 -6.48 -8.29
N GLU A 135 -21.76 -6.81 -7.04
CA GLU A 135 -22.78 -6.91 -5.98
C GLU A 135 -23.22 -5.56 -5.42
N ARG A 136 -22.30 -4.55 -5.40
CA ARG A 136 -22.46 -3.37 -4.53
C ARG A 136 -22.47 -2.03 -5.26
N ALA A 137 -21.96 -1.98 -6.50
CA ALA A 137 -21.85 -0.72 -7.22
C ALA A 137 -23.23 -0.10 -7.47
N ASN A 138 -23.32 1.20 -7.26
CA ASN A 138 -24.48 1.98 -7.66
C ASN A 138 -24.30 2.47 -9.12
N THR A 139 -25.34 3.12 -9.67
CA THR A 139 -25.35 3.60 -11.05
C THR A 139 -24.20 4.58 -11.33
N ASP A 140 -23.92 5.53 -10.42
CA ASP A 140 -22.86 6.52 -10.63
C ASP A 140 -21.48 5.89 -10.67
N GLU A 141 -21.24 4.85 -9.82
CA GLU A 141 -20.01 4.08 -9.79
C GLU A 141 -19.83 3.24 -11.08
N ILE A 142 -20.90 2.60 -11.55
CA ILE A 142 -20.90 1.86 -12.82
C ILE A 142 -20.57 2.80 -13.98
N GLU A 143 -21.21 3.97 -14.02
CA GLU A 143 -20.92 4.98 -15.04
C GLU A 143 -19.47 5.50 -14.94
N ALA A 144 -18.90 5.63 -13.74
CA ALA A 144 -17.50 6.02 -13.59
C ALA A 144 -16.54 4.95 -14.12
N ILE A 145 -16.83 3.66 -13.86
CA ILE A 145 -16.05 2.52 -14.40
C ILE A 145 -16.12 2.53 -15.92
N ASP A 146 -17.31 2.67 -16.50
CA ASP A 146 -17.48 2.64 -17.96
C ASP A 146 -16.84 3.87 -18.63
N ARG A 147 -16.92 5.05 -18.04
CA ARG A 147 -16.19 6.24 -18.53
C ARG A 147 -14.67 6.02 -18.55
N ALA A 148 -14.10 5.40 -17.52
CA ALA A 148 -12.67 5.09 -17.50
C ALA A 148 -12.30 4.11 -18.60
N ARG A 149 -13.12 3.07 -18.85
CA ARG A 149 -12.98 2.14 -19.97
C ARG A 149 -13.02 2.84 -21.32
N GLN A 150 -14.01 3.72 -21.53
CA GLN A 150 -14.16 4.46 -22.81
C GLN A 150 -12.94 5.35 -23.06
N ASN A 151 -12.51 6.12 -22.06
CA ASN A 151 -11.32 6.96 -22.18
C ASN A 151 -10.04 6.14 -22.43
N CYS A 152 -9.93 4.92 -21.86
CA CYS A 152 -8.83 4.01 -22.14
C CYS A 152 -8.82 3.57 -23.62
N ASN A 153 -9.99 3.28 -24.20
CA ASN A 153 -10.15 2.93 -25.61
C ASN A 153 -9.80 4.09 -26.54
N GLU A 154 -10.18 5.31 -26.17
CA GLU A 154 -10.01 6.53 -26.97
C GLU A 154 -8.64 7.19 -26.78
N ALA A 155 -7.81 6.69 -25.87
CA ALA A 155 -6.52 7.29 -25.53
C ALA A 155 -5.57 7.34 -26.74
N ASP A 156 -5.08 8.54 -27.07
CA ASP A 156 -4.19 8.80 -28.20
C ASP A 156 -2.72 8.47 -27.91
N SER A 157 -2.36 8.31 -26.65
CA SER A 157 -0.99 8.04 -26.22
C SER A 157 -0.92 6.87 -25.25
N VAL A 158 0.25 6.21 -25.19
CA VAL A 158 0.52 5.15 -24.20
C VAL A 158 0.34 5.65 -22.77
N LEU A 159 0.77 6.89 -22.48
CA LEU A 159 0.63 7.48 -21.13
C LEU A 159 -0.83 7.67 -20.72
N GLU A 160 -1.64 8.22 -21.62
CA GLU A 160 -3.07 8.38 -21.36
C GLU A 160 -3.74 7.04 -21.17
N ARG A 161 -3.34 6.04 -21.96
CA ARG A 161 -3.85 4.68 -21.84
C ARG A 161 -3.49 4.04 -20.51
N VAL A 162 -2.23 4.15 -20.06
CA VAL A 162 -1.81 3.71 -18.70
C VAL A 162 -2.64 4.40 -17.63
N ARG A 163 -2.83 5.71 -17.73
CA ARG A 163 -3.63 6.47 -16.77
C ARG A 163 -5.08 5.97 -16.70
N TRP A 164 -5.72 5.81 -17.85
CA TRP A 164 -7.13 5.41 -17.89
C TRP A 164 -7.32 3.95 -17.52
N ASP A 165 -6.39 3.06 -17.89
CA ASP A 165 -6.38 1.66 -17.47
C ASP A 165 -6.30 1.57 -15.94
N LEU A 166 -5.35 2.28 -15.33
CA LEU A 166 -5.22 2.35 -13.88
C LEU A 166 -6.49 2.92 -13.22
N THR A 167 -7.06 3.98 -13.81
CA THR A 167 -8.31 4.60 -13.33
C THR A 167 -9.47 3.61 -13.40
N PHE A 168 -9.57 2.79 -14.45
CA PHE A 168 -10.56 1.75 -14.59
C PHE A 168 -10.48 0.71 -13.47
N HIS A 169 -9.30 0.17 -13.22
CA HIS A 169 -9.07 -0.81 -12.15
C HIS A 169 -9.35 -0.21 -10.76
N LEU A 170 -8.90 1.03 -10.50
CA LEU A 170 -9.15 1.71 -9.24
C LEU A 170 -10.66 2.01 -9.03
N ALA A 171 -11.39 2.37 -10.09
CA ALA A 171 -12.82 2.58 -9.99
C ALA A 171 -13.58 1.30 -9.57
N ILE A 172 -13.18 0.13 -10.10
CA ILE A 172 -13.70 -1.16 -9.68
C ILE A 172 -13.38 -1.47 -8.22
N VAL A 173 -12.12 -1.22 -7.81
CA VAL A 173 -11.67 -1.40 -6.42
C VAL A 173 -12.48 -0.53 -5.46
N ARG A 174 -12.75 0.72 -5.80
CA ARG A 174 -13.59 1.64 -5.00
C ARG A 174 -15.04 1.18 -4.93
N ALA A 175 -15.60 0.73 -6.06
CA ALA A 175 -16.97 0.22 -6.13
C ALA A 175 -17.15 -1.09 -5.32
N ALA A 176 -16.10 -1.82 -5.01
CA ALA A 176 -16.14 -2.95 -4.08
C ALA A 176 -16.55 -2.55 -2.65
N ARG A 177 -16.42 -1.27 -2.28
CA ARG A 177 -16.78 -0.72 -0.95
C ARG A 177 -16.20 -1.52 0.21
N ASN A 178 -14.96 -1.96 0.07
CA ASN A 178 -14.23 -2.63 1.14
C ASN A 178 -13.02 -1.77 1.54
N PRO A 179 -13.02 -1.20 2.77
CA PRO A 179 -12.00 -0.25 3.20
C PRO A 179 -10.59 -0.84 3.31
N LEU A 180 -10.45 -2.15 3.20
CA LEU A 180 -9.14 -2.83 3.24
C LEU A 180 -8.58 -3.10 1.84
N ILE A 181 -9.43 -3.21 0.80
CA ILE A 181 -8.99 -3.55 -0.55
C ILE A 181 -8.32 -2.35 -1.24
N GLU A 182 -8.90 -1.16 -1.13
CA GLU A 182 -8.34 0.05 -1.78
C GLU A 182 -6.91 0.37 -1.32
N PRO A 183 -6.58 0.36 -0.01
CA PRO A 183 -5.21 0.53 0.45
C PRO A 183 -4.24 -0.54 -0.05
N MET A 184 -4.67 -1.79 -0.15
CA MET A 184 -3.85 -2.88 -0.70
C MET A 184 -3.54 -2.64 -2.18
N PHE A 185 -4.52 -2.17 -2.95
CA PHE A 185 -4.33 -1.80 -4.34
C PHE A 185 -3.36 -0.61 -4.47
N HIS A 186 -3.51 0.43 -3.66
CA HIS A 186 -2.60 1.59 -3.66
C HIS A 186 -1.16 1.20 -3.32
N ALA A 187 -0.94 0.21 -2.45
CA ALA A 187 0.40 -0.24 -2.11
C ALA A 187 1.15 -0.90 -3.28
N ILE A 188 0.42 -1.51 -4.23
CA ILE A 188 1.00 -2.14 -5.42
C ILE A 188 0.87 -1.26 -6.68
N GLN A 189 0.17 -0.14 -6.61
CA GLN A 189 -0.11 0.75 -7.75
C GLN A 189 1.15 1.24 -8.49
N PRO A 190 2.26 1.62 -7.85
CA PRO A 190 3.48 2.01 -8.56
C PRO A 190 3.98 0.90 -9.50
N TYR A 191 3.93 -0.34 -9.04
CA TYR A 191 4.36 -1.51 -9.83
C TYR A 191 3.38 -1.86 -10.95
N ILE A 192 2.06 -1.60 -10.74
CA ILE A 192 1.07 -1.73 -11.82
C ILE A 192 1.39 -0.78 -12.95
N VAL A 193 1.78 0.46 -12.67
CA VAL A 193 2.20 1.43 -13.68
C VAL A 193 3.38 0.92 -14.49
N GLU A 194 4.41 0.35 -13.85
CA GLU A 194 5.56 -0.26 -14.53
C GLU A 194 5.14 -1.42 -15.46
N LEU A 195 4.26 -2.28 -14.96
CA LEU A 195 3.74 -3.41 -15.72
C LEU A 195 2.93 -2.95 -16.94
N LEU A 196 2.03 -2.00 -16.76
CA LEU A 196 1.19 -1.45 -17.82
C LEU A 196 2.02 -0.76 -18.89
N PHE A 197 3.07 -0.04 -18.48
CA PHE A 197 3.96 0.63 -19.42
C PHE A 197 4.57 -0.36 -20.42
N ARG A 198 5.01 -1.52 -19.94
CA ARG A 198 5.52 -2.60 -20.81
C ARG A 198 4.41 -3.24 -21.65
N SER A 199 3.24 -3.47 -21.06
CA SER A 199 2.13 -4.16 -21.74
C SER A 199 1.51 -3.32 -22.86
N LEU A 200 1.23 -2.06 -22.58
CA LEU A 200 0.51 -1.16 -23.51
C LEU A 200 1.40 -0.59 -24.63
N THR A 201 2.69 -0.94 -24.66
CA THR A 201 3.55 -0.71 -25.83
C THR A 201 3.32 -1.75 -26.94
N ASP A 202 2.65 -2.86 -26.64
CA ASP A 202 2.30 -3.89 -27.60
C ASP A 202 0.83 -3.72 -28.05
N ALA A 203 0.61 -3.50 -29.34
CA ALA A 203 -0.73 -3.25 -29.88
C ALA A 203 -1.66 -4.44 -29.72
N THR A 204 -1.14 -5.67 -29.86
CA THR A 204 -1.94 -6.90 -29.71
C THR A 204 -2.45 -7.07 -28.29
N VAL A 205 -1.59 -6.77 -27.33
CA VAL A 205 -1.91 -6.77 -25.89
C VAL A 205 -3.00 -5.76 -25.59
N THR A 206 -2.81 -4.55 -26.10
CA THR A 206 -3.76 -3.46 -25.90
C THR A 206 -5.15 -3.86 -26.42
N GLU A 207 -5.27 -4.36 -27.63
CA GLU A 207 -6.54 -4.77 -28.22
C GLU A 207 -7.23 -5.88 -27.39
N GLN A 208 -6.48 -6.90 -26.99
CA GLN A 208 -7.02 -7.99 -26.16
C GLN A 208 -7.43 -7.51 -24.77
N GLY A 209 -6.64 -6.64 -24.14
CA GLY A 209 -6.94 -6.07 -22.83
C GLY A 209 -8.23 -5.26 -22.84
N LEU A 210 -8.41 -4.40 -23.85
CA LEU A 210 -9.61 -3.58 -23.98
C LEU A 210 -10.89 -4.43 -24.16
N ALA A 211 -10.81 -5.56 -24.87
CA ALA A 211 -11.93 -6.49 -25.01
C ALA A 211 -12.31 -7.14 -23.66
N PHE A 212 -11.35 -7.36 -22.76
CA PHE A 212 -11.65 -7.82 -21.40
C PHE A 212 -12.31 -6.73 -20.56
N HIS A 213 -11.88 -5.49 -20.66
CA HIS A 213 -12.51 -4.37 -19.93
C HIS A 213 -14.00 -4.28 -20.25
N GLU A 214 -14.40 -4.43 -21.52
CA GLU A 214 -15.80 -4.43 -21.92
C GLU A 214 -16.58 -5.58 -21.24
N ARG A 215 -16.05 -6.80 -21.23
CA ARG A 215 -16.70 -7.96 -20.59
C ARG A 215 -16.82 -7.80 -19.07
N ILE A 216 -15.81 -7.18 -18.42
CA ILE A 216 -15.85 -6.89 -16.99
C ILE A 216 -16.98 -5.90 -16.69
N VAL A 217 -17.07 -4.79 -17.44
CA VAL A 217 -18.16 -3.81 -17.27
C VAL A 217 -19.52 -4.46 -17.48
N ASP A 218 -19.67 -5.24 -18.54
CA ASP A 218 -20.91 -5.97 -18.82
C ASP A 218 -21.33 -6.90 -17.67
N ALA A 219 -20.38 -7.59 -17.05
CA ALA A 219 -20.64 -8.45 -15.90
C ALA A 219 -21.07 -7.64 -14.68
N ILE A 220 -20.44 -6.49 -14.42
CA ILE A 220 -20.78 -5.58 -13.33
C ILE A 220 -22.18 -4.99 -13.53
N VAL A 221 -22.50 -4.52 -14.74
CA VAL A 221 -23.83 -3.99 -15.10
C VAL A 221 -24.93 -5.04 -14.91
N ARG A 222 -24.64 -6.31 -15.21
CA ARG A 222 -25.59 -7.43 -15.00
C ARG A 222 -25.63 -7.94 -13.57
N HIS A 223 -24.86 -7.35 -12.66
CA HIS A 223 -24.70 -7.81 -11.27
C HIS A 223 -24.28 -9.29 -11.17
N ASP A 224 -23.48 -9.77 -12.14
CA ASP A 224 -22.93 -11.13 -12.16
C ASP A 224 -21.52 -11.16 -11.53
N ALA A 225 -21.48 -11.33 -10.22
CA ALA A 225 -20.24 -11.36 -9.45
C ALA A 225 -19.25 -12.45 -9.93
N ASN A 226 -19.79 -13.63 -10.29
CA ASN A 226 -18.96 -14.73 -10.76
C ASN A 226 -18.35 -14.44 -12.15
N ALA A 227 -19.11 -13.85 -13.04
CA ALA A 227 -18.60 -13.43 -14.35
C ALA A 227 -17.57 -12.31 -14.19
N ALA A 228 -17.86 -11.28 -13.37
CA ALA A 228 -16.94 -10.18 -13.14
C ALA A 228 -15.58 -10.67 -12.61
N ALA A 229 -15.57 -11.58 -11.62
CA ALA A 229 -14.34 -12.18 -11.11
C ALA A 229 -13.58 -12.98 -12.16
N ARG A 230 -14.28 -13.81 -12.97
CA ARG A 230 -13.63 -14.60 -14.03
C ARG A 230 -13.01 -13.72 -15.11
N GLU A 231 -13.77 -12.75 -15.64
CA GLU A 231 -13.30 -11.86 -16.70
C GLU A 231 -12.10 -11.01 -16.21
N MET A 232 -12.13 -10.56 -14.96
CA MET A 232 -10.98 -9.88 -14.35
C MET A 232 -9.78 -10.82 -14.23
N GLY A 233 -9.96 -12.04 -13.76
CA GLY A 233 -8.88 -13.02 -13.65
C GLY A 233 -8.26 -13.36 -15.01
N ASP A 234 -9.08 -13.57 -16.04
CA ASP A 234 -8.62 -13.85 -17.39
C ASP A 234 -7.89 -12.64 -18.01
N HIS A 235 -8.39 -11.42 -17.77
CA HIS A 235 -7.71 -10.18 -18.13
C HIS A 235 -6.30 -10.09 -17.54
N LEU A 236 -6.16 -10.29 -16.24
CA LEU A 236 -4.87 -10.22 -15.56
C LEU A 236 -3.90 -11.32 -16.03
N ASN A 237 -4.42 -12.54 -16.23
CA ASN A 237 -3.64 -13.68 -16.70
C ASN A 237 -3.13 -13.52 -18.15
N LEU A 238 -3.74 -12.65 -18.96
CA LEU A 238 -3.21 -12.27 -20.27
C LEU A 238 -1.75 -11.80 -20.13
N GLY A 239 -1.43 -11.05 -19.09
CA GLY A 239 -0.07 -10.60 -18.79
C GLY A 239 0.95 -11.73 -18.68
N ILE A 240 0.59 -12.89 -18.12
CA ILE A 240 1.51 -14.04 -18.00
C ILE A 240 2.04 -14.48 -19.37
N THR A 241 1.14 -14.59 -20.34
CA THR A 241 1.51 -14.99 -21.71
C THR A 241 2.33 -13.92 -22.41
N LEU A 242 2.03 -12.65 -22.16
CA LEU A 242 2.64 -11.51 -22.83
C LEU A 242 4.05 -11.19 -22.35
N PHE A 243 4.31 -11.37 -21.07
CA PHE A 243 5.65 -11.19 -20.55
C PHE A 243 6.61 -12.30 -20.97
N GLY A 244 6.09 -13.51 -21.27
CA GLY A 244 6.89 -14.62 -21.79
C GLY A 244 8.17 -14.85 -20.95
N PRO A 245 9.38 -14.73 -21.56
CA PRO A 245 10.64 -14.93 -20.82
C PRO A 245 10.93 -13.84 -19.78
N ASP A 246 10.26 -12.69 -19.85
CA ASP A 246 10.46 -11.58 -18.91
C ASP A 246 9.60 -11.73 -17.64
N ILE A 247 8.74 -12.74 -17.56
CA ILE A 247 7.78 -12.93 -16.46
C ILE A 247 8.43 -13.03 -15.07
N ASP A 248 9.66 -13.54 -15.00
CA ASP A 248 10.42 -13.71 -13.76
C ASP A 248 11.63 -12.76 -13.66
N ARG A 249 11.74 -11.78 -14.57
CA ARG A 249 12.73 -10.71 -14.48
C ARG A 249 12.27 -9.64 -13.50
N ASP A 250 13.22 -8.82 -13.05
CA ASP A 250 12.91 -7.64 -12.25
C ASP A 250 12.04 -6.67 -13.07
N LEU A 251 10.88 -6.28 -12.49
CA LEU A 251 9.87 -5.49 -13.18
C LEU A 251 10.39 -4.12 -13.60
N ASN A 252 11.16 -3.46 -12.74
CA ASN A 252 11.73 -2.15 -13.04
C ASN A 252 12.69 -2.21 -14.23
N LEU A 253 13.52 -3.26 -14.33
CA LEU A 253 14.39 -3.47 -15.48
C LEU A 253 13.59 -3.70 -16.77
N VAL A 254 12.50 -4.46 -16.70
CA VAL A 254 11.62 -4.70 -17.85
C VAL A 254 10.95 -3.40 -18.30
N ALA A 255 10.47 -2.58 -17.37
CA ALA A 255 9.86 -1.28 -17.66
C ALA A 255 10.89 -0.30 -18.28
N GLN A 256 12.10 -0.25 -17.74
CA GLN A 256 13.19 0.58 -18.31
C GLN A 256 13.57 0.16 -19.73
N ASP A 257 13.60 -1.13 -20.01
CA ASP A 257 13.88 -1.63 -21.36
C ASP A 257 12.76 -1.23 -22.35
N ALA A 258 11.50 -1.28 -21.91
CA ALA A 258 10.35 -0.82 -22.70
C ALA A 258 10.44 0.70 -23.00
N LEU A 259 10.82 1.51 -22.00
CA LEU A 259 11.03 2.96 -22.17
C LEU A 259 12.09 3.28 -23.23
N LYS A 260 13.19 2.53 -23.30
CA LYS A 260 14.23 2.72 -24.31
C LYS A 260 13.74 2.50 -25.73
N THR A 261 12.76 1.60 -25.92
CA THR A 261 12.16 1.32 -27.24
C THR A 261 11.20 2.42 -27.67
N LEU A 262 10.59 3.14 -26.72
CA LEU A 262 9.72 4.29 -26.99
C LEU A 262 10.49 5.60 -27.27
N SER A 263 11.79 5.55 -27.49
CA SER A 263 12.75 6.66 -27.56
C SER A 263 12.52 7.72 -28.65
N GLY A 264 11.31 8.17 -28.84
CA GLY A 264 10.92 9.40 -29.54
C GLY A 264 10.03 10.31 -28.71
N ALA A 265 9.47 9.83 -27.59
CA ALA A 265 8.68 10.61 -26.67
C ALA A 265 9.56 11.03 -25.48
N ARG A 266 9.56 12.32 -25.14
CA ARG A 266 10.19 12.88 -23.93
C ARG A 266 9.38 12.48 -22.69
N VAL A 267 9.26 11.16 -22.42
CA VAL A 267 8.54 10.63 -21.27
C VAL A 267 9.56 10.02 -20.34
N THR A 268 9.60 10.50 -19.11
CA THR A 268 10.41 9.91 -18.05
C THR A 268 9.55 8.97 -17.20
N PHE A 269 10.17 8.01 -16.55
CA PHE A 269 9.50 7.13 -15.58
C PHE A 269 8.86 7.94 -14.44
N GLU A 270 9.44 9.08 -14.09
CA GLU A 270 8.94 10.00 -13.08
C GLU A 270 7.62 10.68 -13.52
N ASP A 271 7.45 10.95 -14.82
CA ASP A 271 6.19 11.46 -15.36
C ASP A 271 5.06 10.42 -15.23
N VAL A 272 5.40 9.15 -15.41
CA VAL A 272 4.46 8.02 -15.26
C VAL A 272 4.05 7.84 -13.80
N LEU A 273 5.01 7.89 -12.86
CA LEU A 273 4.74 7.80 -11.42
C LEU A 273 3.94 9.02 -10.90
N ARG A 274 4.11 10.20 -11.49
CA ARG A 274 3.32 11.38 -11.15
C ARG A 274 1.84 11.18 -11.50
N LEU A 275 1.54 10.57 -12.65
CA LEU A 275 0.17 10.24 -13.06
C LEU A 275 -0.53 9.30 -12.07
N SER A 276 0.20 8.38 -11.44
CA SER A 276 -0.35 7.47 -10.44
C SER A 276 -0.70 8.14 -9.11
N ARG A 277 -0.15 9.34 -8.83
CA ARG A 277 -0.42 10.10 -7.60
C ARG A 277 -1.54 11.13 -7.77
N GLU A 278 -1.89 11.48 -9.00
CA GLU A 278 -2.92 12.46 -9.34
C GLU A 278 -4.29 11.81 -9.66
N SER A 279 -4.35 10.47 -9.67
CA SER A 279 -5.56 9.65 -9.86
C SER A 279 -6.09 9.12 -8.55
#